data_5781ce8d8b9702f490aedfde62cc2f31
#
_entry.id   5781ce8d8b9702f490aedfde62cc2f31
#
_cell.length_a   1.000
_cell.length_b   1.000
_cell.length_c   1.000
_cell.angle_alpha   90.00
_cell.angle_beta   90.00
_cell.angle_gamma   90.00
#
_symmetry.space_group_name_H-M   'P 1'
#
loop_
_entity.id
_entity.type
_entity.pdbx_description
1 polymer ?
#
loop_
_entity_poly.entity_id
_entity_poly.type
_entity_poly.pdbx_seq_one_letter_code
_entity_poly.pdbx_strand_id
1 'polypeptide(L)'
;MDSHRFLERIYHLQTVCRIISQIKSQLIEELPHYGHDALFFQNDEITTGLLNNKTEVKIHLLTGELLYFHNEIGHFVDLTCDGFYERLESIVIKYGLKMPKAPSMTLQQECLFEYMTFAKRVNKSLELFRMKLKDHFTQVHLWPHGFDFSVESFINKDNGQIGVGVSPGDDIYEAPYLYVNPHPFSENIIHQPLPIGKWHTQGWKGIKVEWNEIDIKKEQDISSDIYSLYLVAMHNF
;
A
#
# COMPACT_ATOMS: atom_id res chain seq x y z
N MET A 1 5.66 -7.22 -17.53
CA MET A 1 6.29 -6.16 -16.68
C MET A 1 7.73 -6.57 -16.45
N ASP A 2 8.72 -5.74 -16.82
CA ASP A 2 10.12 -5.95 -16.46
C ASP A 2 10.29 -5.55 -14.99
N SER A 3 10.36 -6.55 -14.11
CA SER A 3 10.28 -6.36 -12.65
C SER A 3 11.44 -5.54 -12.08
N HIS A 4 12.65 -5.71 -12.56
CA HIS A 4 13.83 -4.94 -12.13
C HIS A 4 13.66 -3.44 -12.34
N ARG A 5 13.12 -3.05 -13.50
CA ARG A 5 12.88 -1.64 -13.82
C ARG A 5 11.65 -1.08 -13.12
N PHE A 6 10.72 -1.94 -12.69
CA PHE A 6 9.49 -1.45 -12.05
C PHE A 6 9.79 -0.80 -10.70
N LEU A 7 10.53 -1.48 -9.81
CA LEU A 7 10.89 -0.94 -8.48
C LEU A 7 11.67 0.37 -8.58
N GLU A 8 12.70 0.41 -9.43
CA GLU A 8 13.49 1.62 -9.63
C GLU A 8 12.61 2.79 -10.08
N ARG A 9 11.66 2.53 -10.99
CA ARG A 9 10.77 3.58 -11.51
C ARG A 9 9.76 4.08 -10.49
N ILE A 10 9.21 3.20 -9.65
CA ILE A 10 8.22 3.61 -8.64
C ILE A 10 8.86 4.19 -7.37
N TYR A 11 10.18 4.10 -7.21
CA TYR A 11 10.91 4.58 -6.04
C TYR A 11 10.64 6.06 -5.72
N HIS A 12 10.61 6.91 -6.74
CA HIS A 12 10.30 8.34 -6.55
C HIS A 12 8.86 8.54 -6.10
N LEU A 13 7.90 7.82 -6.67
CA LEU A 13 6.51 7.87 -6.22
C LEU A 13 6.37 7.37 -4.78
N GLN A 14 7.02 6.27 -4.42
CA GLN A 14 7.09 5.78 -3.04
C GLN A 14 7.63 6.86 -2.10
N THR A 15 8.68 7.57 -2.51
CA THR A 15 9.26 8.66 -1.70
C THR A 15 8.26 9.78 -1.49
N VAL A 16 7.52 10.20 -2.52
CA VAL A 16 6.43 11.19 -2.37
C VAL A 16 5.34 10.67 -1.44
N CYS A 17 4.95 9.39 -1.56
CA CYS A 17 3.99 8.78 -0.66
C CYS A 17 4.46 8.76 0.81
N ARG A 18 5.74 8.52 1.07
CA ARG A 18 6.33 8.65 2.41
C ARG A 18 6.23 10.09 2.94
N ILE A 19 6.46 11.08 2.08
CA ILE A 19 6.31 12.50 2.45
C ILE A 19 4.87 12.79 2.85
N ILE A 20 3.88 12.45 2.04
CA ILE A 20 2.48 12.75 2.35
C ILE A 20 1.95 11.95 3.57
N SER A 21 2.43 10.73 3.79
CA SER A 21 2.16 9.96 5.01
C SER A 21 2.70 10.69 6.26
N GLN A 22 3.94 11.18 6.21
CA GLN A 22 4.52 11.95 7.31
C GLN A 22 3.83 13.31 7.53
N ILE A 23 3.29 13.92 6.48
CA ILE A 23 2.41 15.10 6.62
C ILE A 23 1.13 14.71 7.35
N LYS A 24 0.50 13.61 6.97
CA LYS A 24 -0.70 13.07 7.63
C LYS A 24 -0.45 12.83 9.11
N SER A 25 0.65 12.15 9.47
CA SER A 25 0.99 11.81 10.87
C SER A 25 1.25 13.04 11.75
N GLN A 26 1.55 14.21 11.17
CA GLN A 26 1.63 15.47 11.92
C GLN A 26 0.25 16.11 12.19
N LEU A 27 -0.79 15.68 11.48
CA LEU A 27 -2.11 16.31 11.49
C LEU A 27 -3.16 15.53 12.27
N ILE A 28 -2.89 14.26 12.58
CA ILE A 28 -3.81 13.38 13.32
C ILE A 28 -3.10 12.69 14.47
N GLU A 29 -3.87 12.28 15.47
CA GLU A 29 -3.38 11.44 16.56
C GLU A 29 -3.04 10.03 16.06
N GLU A 30 -2.21 9.32 16.82
CA GLU A 30 -1.91 7.92 16.54
C GLU A 30 -3.19 7.09 16.47
N LEU A 31 -3.36 6.38 15.38
CA LEU A 31 -4.48 5.46 15.18
C LEU A 31 -4.04 4.02 15.47
N PRO A 32 -4.96 3.15 15.92
CA PRO A 32 -4.67 1.72 16.06
C PRO A 32 -4.06 1.16 14.76
N HIS A 33 -3.18 0.18 14.94
CA HIS A 33 -2.55 -0.54 13.83
C HIS A 33 -1.83 0.37 12.81
N TYR A 34 -1.21 1.45 13.31
CA TYR A 34 -0.48 2.43 12.49
C TYR A 34 -1.31 3.10 11.38
N GLY A 35 -2.63 3.13 11.53
CA GLY A 35 -3.53 3.73 10.53
C GLY A 35 -3.25 5.20 10.21
N HIS A 36 -2.54 5.92 11.10
CA HIS A 36 -2.08 7.28 10.87
C HIS A 36 -1.00 7.40 9.80
N ASP A 37 -0.28 6.31 9.49
CA ASP A 37 0.74 6.26 8.44
C ASP A 37 0.18 5.74 7.10
N ALA A 38 -0.95 5.05 7.12
CA ALA A 38 -1.55 4.45 5.94
C ALA A 38 -2.11 5.50 4.97
N LEU A 39 -1.96 5.24 3.69
CA LEU A 39 -2.63 5.95 2.60
C LEU A 39 -3.70 5.05 1.98
N PHE A 40 -4.48 5.63 1.07
CA PHE A 40 -5.54 4.93 0.36
C PHE A 40 -5.39 5.12 -1.15
N PHE A 41 -5.86 4.15 -1.91
CA PHE A 41 -5.98 4.28 -3.36
C PHE A 41 -7.46 4.24 -3.75
N GLN A 42 -7.93 5.30 -4.38
CA GLN A 42 -9.31 5.41 -4.88
C GLN A 42 -9.38 6.35 -6.07
N ASN A 43 -10.21 6.05 -7.06
CA ASN A 43 -10.46 6.93 -8.22
C ASN A 43 -9.16 7.39 -8.93
N ASP A 44 -8.18 6.50 -9.08
CA ASP A 44 -6.87 6.78 -9.69
C ASP A 44 -6.00 7.77 -8.90
N GLU A 45 -6.30 7.96 -7.62
CA GLU A 45 -5.59 8.82 -6.69
C GLU A 45 -5.00 8.00 -5.53
N ILE A 46 -3.82 8.41 -5.06
CA ILE A 46 -3.30 8.04 -3.75
C ILE A 46 -3.61 9.19 -2.80
N THR A 47 -4.30 8.92 -1.68
CA THR A 47 -4.79 9.98 -0.79
C THR A 47 -4.57 9.66 0.68
N THR A 48 -4.43 10.69 1.49
CA THR A 48 -4.52 10.61 2.96
C THR A 48 -5.93 10.34 3.45
N GLY A 49 -6.95 10.53 2.59
CA GLY A 49 -8.32 10.77 2.99
C GLY A 49 -8.50 12.16 3.63
N LEU A 50 -9.75 12.54 3.85
CA LEU A 50 -10.08 13.78 4.53
C LEU A 50 -9.81 13.66 6.03
N LEU A 51 -8.91 14.50 6.53
CA LEU A 51 -8.50 14.53 7.94
C LEU A 51 -9.42 15.46 8.75
N ASN A 52 -9.44 15.27 10.08
CA ASN A 52 -10.32 16.00 11.01
C ASN A 52 -10.18 17.53 10.92
N ASN A 53 -9.03 18.05 10.54
CA ASN A 53 -8.75 19.47 10.32
C ASN A 53 -9.11 19.96 8.91
N LYS A 54 -9.91 19.20 8.17
CA LYS A 54 -10.28 19.47 6.77
C LYS A 54 -9.09 19.58 5.82
N THR A 55 -8.00 18.90 6.12
CA THR A 55 -6.85 18.75 5.22
C THR A 55 -6.96 17.42 4.47
N GLU A 56 -6.63 17.45 3.20
CA GLU A 56 -6.47 16.25 2.38
C GLU A 56 -5.25 16.46 1.48
N VAL A 57 -4.42 15.43 1.35
CA VAL A 57 -3.31 15.42 0.40
C VAL A 57 -3.50 14.22 -0.52
N LYS A 58 -3.46 14.46 -1.82
CA LYS A 58 -3.63 13.40 -2.81
C LYS A 58 -2.78 13.58 -4.06
N ILE A 59 -2.43 12.47 -4.68
CA ILE A 59 -1.71 12.40 -5.95
C ILE A 59 -2.65 11.82 -6.99
N HIS A 60 -2.90 12.58 -8.05
CA HIS A 60 -3.64 12.11 -9.20
C HIS A 60 -2.67 11.43 -10.18
N LEU A 61 -2.75 10.10 -10.30
CA LEU A 61 -1.75 9.31 -11.03
C LEU A 61 -1.80 9.46 -12.55
N LEU A 62 -2.94 9.90 -13.09
CA LEU A 62 -3.05 10.17 -14.54
C LEU A 62 -2.37 11.47 -14.96
N THR A 63 -2.39 12.50 -14.12
CA THR A 63 -1.87 13.82 -14.44
C THR A 63 -0.51 14.10 -13.80
N GLY A 64 -0.13 13.35 -12.77
CA GLY A 64 1.08 13.62 -11.99
C GLY A 64 0.94 14.82 -11.05
N GLU A 65 -0.29 15.27 -10.80
CA GLU A 65 -0.56 16.39 -9.91
C GLU A 65 -0.71 15.93 -8.46
N LEU A 66 -0.03 16.62 -7.55
CA LEU A 66 -0.30 16.54 -6.13
C LEU A 66 -1.20 17.72 -5.74
N LEU A 67 -2.29 17.40 -5.04
CA LEU A 67 -3.23 18.38 -4.51
C LEU A 67 -3.12 18.38 -2.98
N TYR A 68 -2.86 19.55 -2.43
CA TYR A 68 -2.89 19.80 -0.99
C TYR A 68 -4.07 20.71 -0.67
N PHE A 69 -5.09 20.19 -0.04
CA PHE A 69 -6.25 20.94 0.44
C PHE A 69 -6.13 21.24 1.92
N HIS A 70 -6.45 22.47 2.31
CA HIS A 70 -6.61 22.86 3.70
C HIS A 70 -7.74 23.89 3.83
N ASN A 71 -8.81 23.55 4.57
CA ASN A 71 -9.99 24.41 4.73
C ASN A 71 -10.53 24.94 3.40
N GLU A 72 -10.71 24.05 2.41
CA GLU A 72 -11.23 24.38 1.07
C GLU A 72 -10.26 25.18 0.17
N ILE A 73 -9.08 25.55 0.66
CA ILE A 73 -8.02 26.16 -0.17
C ILE A 73 -7.18 25.03 -0.75
N GLY A 74 -7.18 24.92 -2.09
CA GLY A 74 -6.39 23.94 -2.84
C GLY A 74 -5.06 24.54 -3.33
N HIS A 75 -4.00 23.76 -3.20
CA HIS A 75 -2.70 24.01 -3.79
C HIS A 75 -2.33 22.85 -4.71
N PHE A 76 -1.79 23.17 -5.87
CA PHE A 76 -1.43 22.21 -6.90
C PHE A 76 0.07 22.20 -7.11
N VAL A 77 0.65 21.01 -7.17
CA VAL A 77 2.07 20.78 -7.45
C VAL A 77 2.20 19.72 -8.52
N ASP A 78 2.80 20.05 -9.64
CA ASP A 78 3.11 19.11 -10.70
C ASP A 78 4.36 18.30 -10.32
N LEU A 79 4.21 17.00 -10.06
CA LEU A 79 5.28 16.12 -9.63
C LEU A 79 6.25 15.75 -10.77
N THR A 80 5.86 16.01 -12.01
CA THR A 80 6.69 15.72 -13.19
C THR A 80 7.65 16.88 -13.52
N CYS A 81 7.46 18.05 -12.88
CA CYS A 81 8.31 19.23 -13.07
C CYS A 81 9.46 19.25 -12.06
N ASP A 82 10.61 19.76 -12.52
CA ASP A 82 11.73 20.07 -11.65
C ASP A 82 11.33 21.09 -10.57
N GLY A 83 11.88 20.92 -9.37
CA GLY A 83 11.59 21.82 -8.25
C GLY A 83 10.21 21.63 -7.62
N PHE A 84 9.53 20.51 -7.89
CA PHE A 84 8.24 20.22 -7.24
C PHE A 84 8.38 20.12 -5.72
N TYR A 85 9.51 19.61 -5.26
CA TYR A 85 9.78 19.42 -3.83
C TYR A 85 9.79 20.76 -3.09
N GLU A 86 10.49 21.76 -3.59
CA GLU A 86 10.57 23.11 -3.01
C GLU A 86 9.19 23.79 -3.01
N ARG A 87 8.39 23.56 -4.04
CA ARG A 87 6.99 24.05 -4.09
C ARG A 87 6.12 23.39 -3.04
N LEU A 88 6.21 22.07 -2.89
CA LEU A 88 5.47 21.33 -1.85
C LEU A 88 5.95 21.78 -0.46
N GLU A 89 7.25 21.92 -0.25
CA GLU A 89 7.82 22.41 1.01
C GLU A 89 7.26 23.78 1.40
N SER A 90 7.20 24.72 0.46
CA SER A 90 6.65 26.06 0.73
C SER A 90 5.18 26.02 1.17
N ILE A 91 4.38 25.11 0.61
CA ILE A 91 2.98 24.89 1.00
C ILE A 91 2.92 24.31 2.41
N VAL A 92 3.66 23.23 2.67
CA VAL A 92 3.65 22.50 3.93
C VAL A 92 4.08 23.40 5.11
N ILE A 93 5.15 24.18 4.93
CA ILE A 93 5.65 25.13 5.93
C ILE A 93 4.63 26.25 6.20
N LYS A 94 3.93 26.75 5.19
CA LYS A 94 2.88 27.76 5.33
C LYS A 94 1.80 27.35 6.34
N TYR A 95 1.51 26.06 6.45
CA TYR A 95 0.55 25.51 7.41
C TYR A 95 1.18 25.01 8.70
N GLY A 96 2.46 25.39 8.96
CA GLY A 96 3.16 25.07 10.24
C GLY A 96 3.66 23.64 10.35
N LEU A 97 3.68 22.89 9.26
CA LEU A 97 4.13 21.50 9.23
C LEU A 97 5.60 21.41 8.84
N LYS A 98 6.22 20.29 9.18
CA LYS A 98 7.62 20.02 8.81
C LYS A 98 7.65 19.20 7.52
N MET A 99 8.46 19.65 6.55
CA MET A 99 8.72 18.88 5.36
C MET A 99 9.80 17.83 5.60
N PRO A 100 9.53 16.54 5.33
CA PRO A 100 10.56 15.51 5.41
C PRO A 100 11.63 15.75 4.35
N LYS A 101 12.90 15.46 4.69
CA LYS A 101 13.98 15.53 3.70
C LYS A 101 13.80 14.45 2.64
N ALA A 102 13.97 14.83 1.39
CA ALA A 102 13.99 13.91 0.27
C ALA A 102 15.14 14.26 -0.71
N PRO A 103 15.63 13.28 -1.48
CA PRO A 103 16.56 13.57 -2.55
C PRO A 103 15.88 14.41 -3.64
N SER A 104 16.70 15.12 -4.43
CA SER A 104 16.18 15.76 -5.66
C SER A 104 15.66 14.67 -6.60
N MET A 105 14.44 14.81 -7.06
CA MET A 105 13.77 13.82 -7.91
C MET A 105 12.71 14.47 -8.79
N THR A 106 12.40 13.83 -9.88
CA THR A 106 11.23 14.09 -10.74
C THR A 106 10.52 12.77 -11.02
N LEU A 107 9.21 12.80 -11.16
CA LEU A 107 8.45 11.62 -11.54
C LEU A 107 8.26 11.61 -13.06
N GLN A 108 8.36 10.42 -13.64
CA GLN A 108 8.05 10.22 -15.05
C GLN A 108 6.60 9.80 -15.19
N GLN A 109 5.89 10.38 -16.14
CA GLN A 109 4.45 10.12 -16.36
C GLN A 109 4.18 8.64 -16.66
N GLU A 110 5.06 7.97 -17.40
CA GLU A 110 4.95 6.55 -17.72
C GLU A 110 4.97 5.69 -16.45
N CYS A 111 5.78 6.06 -15.47
CA CYS A 111 5.88 5.34 -14.20
C CYS A 111 4.61 5.49 -13.36
N LEU A 112 4.00 6.66 -13.36
CA LEU A 112 2.72 6.89 -12.69
C LEU A 112 1.61 6.04 -13.31
N PHE A 113 1.55 5.97 -14.63
CA PHE A 113 0.57 5.16 -15.34
C PHE A 113 0.76 3.65 -15.12
N GLU A 114 2.01 3.19 -15.13
CA GLU A 114 2.33 1.78 -14.84
C GLU A 114 1.93 1.39 -13.41
N TYR A 115 2.30 2.24 -12.44
CA TYR A 115 1.91 2.03 -11.05
C TYR A 115 0.39 2.09 -10.85
N MET A 116 -0.30 3.03 -11.49
CA MET A 116 -1.75 3.12 -11.44
C MET A 116 -2.42 1.82 -11.91
N THR A 117 -1.91 1.24 -13.00
CA THR A 117 -2.44 -0.02 -13.55
C THR A 117 -2.25 -1.18 -12.56
N PHE A 118 -1.08 -1.27 -11.93
CA PHE A 118 -0.79 -2.22 -10.87
C PHE A 118 -1.71 -1.98 -9.66
N ALA A 119 -1.77 -0.75 -9.15
CA ALA A 119 -2.56 -0.36 -7.99
C ALA A 119 -4.06 -0.64 -8.16
N LYS A 120 -4.64 -0.31 -9.32
CA LYS A 120 -6.04 -0.63 -9.64
C LYS A 120 -6.35 -2.11 -9.48
N ARG A 121 -5.51 -2.93 -10.05
CA ARG A 121 -5.69 -4.38 -10.04
C ARG A 121 -5.55 -4.95 -8.64
N VAL A 122 -4.48 -4.57 -7.93
CA VAL A 122 -4.22 -5.02 -6.57
C VAL A 122 -5.32 -4.57 -5.62
N ASN A 123 -5.63 -3.28 -5.61
CA ASN A 123 -6.67 -2.72 -4.74
C ASN A 123 -8.03 -3.39 -5.00
N LYS A 124 -8.40 -3.58 -6.27
CA LYS A 124 -9.66 -4.27 -6.64
C LYS A 124 -9.69 -5.71 -6.11
N SER A 125 -8.60 -6.45 -6.24
CA SER A 125 -8.51 -7.83 -5.77
C SER A 125 -8.63 -7.93 -4.25
N LEU A 126 -7.95 -7.02 -3.53
CA LEU A 126 -8.02 -6.95 -2.06
C LEU A 126 -9.38 -6.47 -1.56
N GLU A 127 -10.03 -5.52 -2.22
CA GLU A 127 -11.40 -5.12 -1.88
C GLU A 127 -12.40 -6.25 -2.07
N LEU A 128 -12.31 -7.00 -3.17
CA LEU A 128 -13.14 -8.19 -3.39
C LEU A 128 -12.87 -9.30 -2.35
N PHE A 129 -11.63 -9.44 -1.90
CA PHE A 129 -11.29 -10.33 -0.78
C PHE A 129 -11.91 -9.82 0.52
N ARG A 130 -11.71 -8.54 0.85
CA ARG A 130 -12.23 -7.90 2.06
C ARG A 130 -13.73 -8.07 2.21
N MET A 131 -14.48 -7.98 1.10
CA MET A 131 -15.94 -8.20 1.09
C MET A 131 -16.36 -9.64 1.46
N LYS A 132 -15.44 -10.61 1.44
CA LYS A 132 -15.70 -11.99 1.89
C LYS A 132 -15.46 -12.18 3.38
N LEU A 133 -14.77 -11.24 4.03
CA LEU A 133 -14.53 -11.26 5.48
C LEU A 133 -15.79 -10.80 6.21
N LYS A 134 -16.01 -11.33 7.43
CA LYS A 134 -17.24 -11.04 8.17
C LYS A 134 -17.07 -9.94 9.22
N ASP A 135 -15.95 -9.94 9.94
CA ASP A 135 -15.74 -9.04 11.08
C ASP A 135 -14.25 -8.72 11.28
N HIS A 136 -13.96 -7.59 11.95
CA HIS A 136 -12.64 -7.22 12.46
C HIS A 136 -11.50 -7.19 11.43
N PHE A 137 -11.65 -6.34 10.42
CA PHE A 137 -10.63 -6.11 9.41
C PHE A 137 -10.49 -4.62 9.06
N THR A 138 -9.33 -4.24 8.52
CA THR A 138 -9.10 -2.88 8.05
C THR A 138 -9.70 -2.64 6.66
N GLN A 139 -9.70 -1.37 6.24
CA GLN A 139 -9.77 -1.03 4.81
C GLN A 139 -8.52 -1.54 4.10
N VAL A 140 -8.52 -1.51 2.77
CA VAL A 140 -7.28 -1.70 2.00
C VAL A 140 -6.40 -0.48 2.21
N HIS A 141 -5.25 -0.68 2.82
CA HIS A 141 -4.24 0.34 3.06
C HIS A 141 -3.12 0.25 2.04
N LEU A 142 -2.59 1.40 1.63
CA LEU A 142 -1.30 1.52 0.98
C LEU A 142 -0.29 1.95 2.05
N TRP A 143 0.73 1.13 2.30
CA TRP A 143 1.78 1.40 3.27
C TRP A 143 3.00 2.05 2.61
N PRO A 144 3.28 3.33 2.83
CA PRO A 144 4.32 4.04 2.07
C PRO A 144 5.74 3.50 2.27
N HIS A 145 6.03 2.84 3.39
CA HIS A 145 7.38 2.31 3.67
C HIS A 145 7.70 1.05 2.86
N GLY A 146 6.78 0.10 2.72
CA GLY A 146 6.89 -1.09 1.86
C GLY A 146 6.32 -0.88 0.47
N PHE A 147 5.53 0.17 0.30
CA PHE A 147 4.76 0.50 -0.90
C PHE A 147 3.80 -0.60 -1.33
N ASP A 148 3.40 -1.41 -0.37
CA ASP A 148 2.49 -2.53 -0.50
C ASP A 148 1.05 -2.15 -0.14
N PHE A 149 0.11 -2.86 -0.73
CA PHE A 149 -1.30 -2.81 -0.36
C PHE A 149 -1.62 -3.96 0.57
N SER A 150 -2.32 -3.71 1.68
CA SER A 150 -2.80 -4.79 2.55
C SER A 150 -4.15 -4.55 3.19
N VAL A 151 -4.72 -5.65 3.66
CA VAL A 151 -5.85 -5.76 4.58
C VAL A 151 -5.37 -6.54 5.79
N GLU A 152 -5.61 -6.02 6.98
CA GLU A 152 -5.37 -6.73 8.24
C GLU A 152 -6.69 -7.29 8.77
N SER A 153 -6.72 -8.59 9.05
CA SER A 153 -7.83 -9.28 9.71
C SER A 153 -7.43 -9.61 11.14
N PHE A 154 -8.25 -9.21 12.11
CA PHE A 154 -7.98 -9.42 13.53
C PHE A 154 -8.76 -10.62 14.04
N ILE A 155 -8.05 -11.56 14.65
CA ILE A 155 -8.61 -12.78 15.23
C ILE A 155 -8.71 -12.55 16.73
N ASN A 156 -9.94 -12.60 17.28
CA ASN A 156 -10.18 -12.35 18.71
C ASN A 156 -9.50 -13.35 19.65
N LYS A 157 -8.94 -14.42 19.12
CA LYS A 157 -8.22 -15.42 19.86
C LYS A 157 -6.73 -15.11 19.86
N ASP A 158 -6.13 -15.06 21.04
CA ASP A 158 -4.69 -14.92 21.25
C ASP A 158 -4.05 -13.64 20.62
N ASN A 159 -4.81 -12.56 20.51
CA ASN A 159 -4.41 -11.33 19.79
C ASN A 159 -3.88 -11.61 18.38
N GLY A 160 -4.44 -12.60 17.73
CA GLY A 160 -4.03 -13.01 16.40
C GLY A 160 -4.44 -12.00 15.33
N GLN A 161 -3.59 -11.89 14.31
CA GLN A 161 -3.93 -11.15 13.09
C GLN A 161 -3.41 -11.89 11.86
N ILE A 162 -4.03 -11.65 10.74
CA ILE A 162 -3.55 -12.11 9.43
C ILE A 162 -3.47 -10.89 8.52
N GLY A 163 -2.24 -10.53 8.16
CA GLY A 163 -1.97 -9.56 7.12
C GLY A 163 -2.07 -10.22 5.75
N VAL A 164 -2.83 -9.63 4.84
CA VAL A 164 -2.95 -10.08 3.46
C VAL A 164 -2.66 -8.92 2.53
N GLY A 165 -1.67 -9.06 1.68
CA GLY A 165 -1.27 -7.92 0.84
C GLY A 165 -0.53 -8.32 -0.42
N VAL A 166 -0.24 -7.29 -1.22
CA VAL A 166 0.60 -7.39 -2.41
C VAL A 166 1.68 -6.32 -2.34
N SER A 167 2.92 -6.78 -2.32
CA SER A 167 4.12 -5.94 -2.44
C SER A 167 4.45 -5.70 -3.92
N PRO A 168 4.92 -4.52 -4.30
CA PRO A 168 5.47 -4.29 -5.65
C PRO A 168 6.85 -4.92 -5.85
N GLY A 169 7.40 -5.52 -4.80
CA GLY A 169 8.75 -6.03 -4.65
C GLY A 169 9.50 -5.28 -3.56
N ASP A 170 10.69 -5.76 -3.21
CA ASP A 170 11.58 -5.19 -2.20
C ASP A 170 13.06 -5.51 -2.51
N ASP A 171 13.96 -5.18 -1.58
CA ASP A 171 15.41 -5.43 -1.73
C ASP A 171 15.77 -6.92 -1.84
N ILE A 172 14.87 -7.84 -1.48
CA ILE A 172 15.06 -9.29 -1.54
C ILE A 172 14.33 -9.88 -2.75
N TYR A 173 13.16 -9.35 -3.06
CA TYR A 173 12.28 -9.84 -4.12
C TYR A 173 11.99 -8.71 -5.12
N GLU A 174 12.69 -8.72 -6.24
CA GLU A 174 12.60 -7.68 -7.27
C GLU A 174 11.25 -7.62 -7.98
N ALA A 175 10.53 -8.75 -8.03
CA ALA A 175 9.21 -8.85 -8.63
C ALA A 175 8.10 -8.67 -7.59
N PRO A 176 6.93 -8.15 -7.99
CA PRO A 176 5.77 -8.13 -7.11
C PRO A 176 5.43 -9.52 -6.59
N TYR A 177 4.86 -9.59 -5.41
CA TYR A 177 4.38 -10.85 -4.81
C TYR A 177 3.18 -10.60 -3.90
N LEU A 178 2.29 -11.59 -3.82
CA LEU A 178 1.22 -11.63 -2.83
C LEU A 178 1.72 -12.34 -1.58
N TYR A 179 1.30 -11.85 -0.42
CA TYR A 179 1.61 -12.46 0.86
C TYR A 179 0.36 -12.66 1.73
N VAL A 180 0.39 -13.72 2.56
CA VAL A 180 -0.55 -13.94 3.65
C VAL A 180 0.27 -14.24 4.90
N ASN A 181 0.22 -13.35 5.88
CA ASN A 181 1.10 -13.35 7.05
C ASN A 181 0.30 -13.48 8.35
N PRO A 182 0.12 -14.70 8.91
CA PRO A 182 -0.48 -14.89 10.23
C PRO A 182 0.49 -14.50 11.35
N HIS A 183 0.01 -13.78 12.35
CA HIS A 183 0.79 -13.39 13.54
C HIS A 183 -0.04 -13.58 14.82
N PRO A 184 0.52 -14.23 15.89
CA PRO A 184 1.81 -14.90 15.90
C PRO A 184 1.83 -16.11 14.94
N PHE A 185 3.02 -16.47 14.45
CA PHE A 185 3.20 -17.56 13.49
C PHE A 185 3.51 -18.89 14.21
N SER A 186 2.75 -19.93 13.91
CA SER A 186 3.01 -21.29 14.40
C SER A 186 3.77 -22.10 13.35
N GLU A 187 4.92 -22.67 13.69
CA GLU A 187 5.69 -23.52 12.80
C GLU A 187 4.92 -24.77 12.31
N ASN A 188 3.90 -25.21 13.06
CA ASN A 188 3.10 -26.37 12.68
C ASN A 188 2.25 -26.14 11.41
N ILE A 189 1.95 -24.90 11.07
CA ILE A 189 1.09 -24.58 9.92
C ILE A 189 1.80 -24.86 8.57
N ILE A 190 3.13 -24.85 8.53
CA ILE A 190 3.89 -25.07 7.28
C ILE A 190 3.65 -26.43 6.61
N HIS A 191 3.07 -27.37 7.34
CA HIS A 191 2.69 -28.68 6.81
C HIS A 191 1.32 -28.69 6.12
N GLN A 192 0.55 -27.59 6.25
CA GLN A 192 -0.72 -27.49 5.54
C GLN A 192 -0.48 -27.32 4.03
N PRO A 193 -1.19 -28.06 3.18
CA PRO A 193 -1.07 -27.90 1.74
C PRO A 193 -1.65 -26.55 1.30
N LEU A 194 -0.98 -25.92 0.36
CA LEU A 194 -1.40 -24.66 -0.21
C LEU A 194 -2.03 -24.88 -1.59
N PRO A 195 -3.15 -24.19 -1.92
CA PRO A 195 -3.72 -24.26 -3.26
C PRO A 195 -2.83 -23.61 -4.32
N ILE A 196 -2.02 -22.61 -3.92
CA ILE A 196 -1.10 -21.84 -4.77
C ILE A 196 0.02 -21.27 -3.89
N GLY A 197 1.16 -20.96 -4.47
CA GLY A 197 2.30 -20.37 -3.75
C GLY A 197 3.05 -21.34 -2.85
N LYS A 198 3.79 -20.80 -1.91
CA LYS A 198 4.64 -21.59 -0.99
C LYS A 198 4.72 -20.96 0.39
N TRP A 199 4.99 -21.76 1.41
CA TRP A 199 5.34 -21.26 2.74
C TRP A 199 6.68 -20.52 2.70
N HIS A 200 6.70 -19.36 3.31
CA HIS A 200 7.87 -18.48 3.42
C HIS A 200 8.27 -18.37 4.90
N THR A 201 9.54 -18.68 5.21
CA THR A 201 10.04 -18.74 6.58
C THR A 201 11.38 -18.02 6.79
N GLN A 202 11.91 -17.36 5.76
CA GLN A 202 13.17 -16.64 5.81
C GLN A 202 12.92 -15.12 5.87
N GLY A 203 13.25 -14.50 7.00
CA GLY A 203 12.90 -13.11 7.26
C GLY A 203 11.50 -13.01 7.85
N TRP A 204 10.50 -12.66 7.05
CA TRP A 204 9.10 -12.74 7.48
C TRP A 204 8.53 -14.17 7.32
N LYS A 205 7.44 -14.46 8.02
CA LYS A 205 6.83 -15.81 8.03
C LYS A 205 5.39 -15.74 7.55
N GLY A 206 5.04 -16.63 6.61
CA GLY A 206 3.71 -16.68 6.03
C GLY A 206 3.66 -17.45 4.71
N ILE A 207 2.75 -17.09 3.85
CA ILE A 207 2.59 -17.65 2.50
C ILE A 207 3.00 -16.59 1.49
N LYS A 208 3.83 -16.96 0.52
CA LYS A 208 4.22 -16.11 -0.62
C LYS A 208 3.74 -16.73 -1.93
N VAL A 209 3.13 -15.91 -2.77
CA VAL A 209 2.74 -16.27 -4.15
C VAL A 209 3.50 -15.36 -5.10
N GLU A 210 4.20 -15.95 -6.05
CA GLU A 210 4.94 -15.19 -7.06
C GLU A 210 3.97 -14.47 -8.01
N TRP A 211 4.35 -13.28 -8.47
CA TRP A 211 3.48 -12.47 -9.33
C TRP A 211 3.06 -13.19 -10.60
N ASN A 212 3.95 -13.94 -11.23
CA ASN A 212 3.68 -14.70 -12.45
C ASN A 212 2.63 -15.81 -12.27
N GLU A 213 2.30 -16.21 -11.05
CA GLU A 213 1.22 -17.17 -10.77
C GLU A 213 -0.16 -16.52 -10.80
N ILE A 214 -0.23 -15.19 -10.70
CA ILE A 214 -1.48 -14.44 -10.56
C ILE A 214 -1.66 -13.31 -11.58
N ASP A 215 -0.62 -12.85 -12.26
CA ASP A 215 -0.67 -11.68 -13.16
C ASP A 215 -1.56 -11.85 -14.40
N ILE A 216 -1.83 -13.09 -14.79
CA ILE A 216 -2.75 -13.42 -15.89
C ILE A 216 -4.20 -13.63 -15.46
N LYS A 217 -4.45 -13.72 -14.14
CA LYS A 217 -5.79 -13.99 -13.59
C LYS A 217 -6.63 -12.72 -13.53
N LYS A 218 -7.95 -12.86 -13.51
CA LYS A 218 -8.87 -11.75 -13.22
C LYS A 218 -8.87 -11.44 -11.72
N GLU A 219 -9.28 -10.23 -11.35
CA GLU A 219 -9.30 -9.78 -9.95
C GLU A 219 -10.19 -10.67 -9.06
N GLN A 220 -11.30 -11.21 -9.61
CA GLN A 220 -12.17 -12.17 -8.91
C GLN A 220 -11.46 -13.48 -8.58
N ASP A 221 -10.64 -13.97 -9.51
CA ASP A 221 -9.89 -15.22 -9.33
C ASP A 221 -8.76 -15.01 -8.32
N ILE A 222 -8.03 -13.88 -8.42
CA ILE A 222 -7.02 -13.47 -7.43
C ILE A 222 -7.64 -13.37 -6.04
N SER A 223 -8.79 -12.69 -5.92
CA SER A 223 -9.54 -12.58 -4.66
C SER A 223 -9.97 -13.93 -4.09
N SER A 224 -10.26 -14.90 -4.95
CA SER A 224 -10.64 -16.26 -4.53
C SER A 224 -9.43 -17.06 -4.06
N ASP A 225 -8.30 -16.92 -4.73
CA ASP A 225 -7.02 -17.49 -4.30
C ASP A 225 -6.61 -16.93 -2.94
N ILE A 226 -6.64 -15.60 -2.78
CA ILE A 226 -6.37 -14.90 -1.52
C ILE A 226 -7.25 -15.47 -0.39
N TYR A 227 -8.55 -15.60 -0.63
CA TYR A 227 -9.47 -16.12 0.38
C TYR A 227 -9.17 -17.57 0.76
N SER A 228 -8.79 -18.40 -0.21
CA SER A 228 -8.39 -19.79 0.05
C SER A 228 -7.12 -19.86 0.89
N LEU A 229 -6.11 -19.02 0.60
CA LEU A 229 -4.88 -18.90 1.39
C LEU A 229 -5.14 -18.37 2.80
N TYR A 230 -6.02 -17.37 2.92
CA TYR A 230 -6.46 -16.85 4.21
C TYR A 230 -7.10 -17.94 5.08
N LEU A 231 -7.97 -18.77 4.51
CA LEU A 231 -8.58 -19.90 5.24
C LEU A 231 -7.52 -20.92 5.71
N VAL A 232 -6.48 -21.18 4.91
CA VAL A 232 -5.35 -22.01 5.37
C VAL A 232 -4.61 -21.32 6.51
N ALA A 233 -4.34 -20.02 6.42
CA ALA A 233 -3.69 -19.25 7.47
C ALA A 233 -4.51 -19.20 8.77
N MET A 234 -5.85 -19.28 8.70
CA MET A 234 -6.73 -19.37 9.88
C MET A 234 -6.50 -20.62 10.71
N HIS A 235 -5.95 -21.71 10.13
CA HIS A 235 -5.57 -22.89 10.90
C HIS A 235 -4.39 -22.67 11.85
N ASN A 236 -3.76 -21.48 11.80
CA ASN A 236 -2.70 -21.06 12.73
C ASN A 236 -3.24 -20.79 14.15
N PHE A 237 -4.55 -20.51 14.28
CA PHE A 237 -5.23 -20.10 15.51
C PHE A 237 -6.26 -21.16 15.94
#